data_30bb06defa22e2378576ca0dd3ce9ce0
#
_entry.id   30bb06defa22e2378576ca0dd3ce9ce0
#
_cell.length_a   1.000
_cell.length_b   1.000
_cell.length_c   1.000
_cell.angle_alpha   90.00
_cell.angle_beta   90.00
_cell.angle_gamma   90.00
#
_symmetry.space_group_name_H-M   'P 1'
#
loop_
_entity.id
_entity.type
_entity.pdbx_description
1 polymer ?
#
loop_
_entity_poly.entity_id
_entity_poly.type
_entity_poly.pdbx_seq_one_letter_code
_entity_poly.pdbx_strand_id
1 'polypeptide(L)'
;EEKLPPHKWTKASEGLRLYPVDPAGRPVLESTGLLYAIAAAALDQPGDQLELLVFRRRDTQIVHVEVMAPRAISVNYVEVWPGGSVQRRRQVQPLRLAVRGLPVVDPAGKVRGDKNEDFELLGLSGNIELALDAETRTPLLLSGNAPVFGKVTLRLSEVHLN
;
A
#
# COMPACT_ATOMS: atom_id res chain seq x y z
N GLU A 1 27.11 15.73 9.50
CA GLU A 1 26.40 17.04 9.38
C GLU A 1 24.98 16.98 9.95
N GLU A 2 24.30 15.83 9.94
CA GLU A 2 22.96 15.67 10.55
C GLU A 2 22.93 15.93 12.08
N LYS A 3 24.08 15.91 12.74
CA LYS A 3 24.20 16.20 14.18
C LYS A 3 24.33 17.68 14.48
N LEU A 4 24.45 18.53 13.47
CA LEU A 4 24.57 19.97 13.63
C LEU A 4 23.20 20.64 13.35
N PRO A 5 22.88 21.72 14.06
CA PRO A 5 21.68 22.49 13.76
C PRO A 5 21.75 23.04 12.31
N PRO A 6 20.61 23.18 11.60
CA PRO A 6 20.58 23.52 10.17
C PRO A 6 21.39 24.75 9.75
N HIS A 7 21.45 25.76 10.61
CA HIS A 7 22.21 26.98 10.33
C HIS A 7 23.75 26.80 10.36
N LYS A 8 24.23 25.64 10.81
CA LYS A 8 25.66 25.27 10.81
C LYS A 8 26.03 24.29 9.68
N TRP A 9 25.07 23.93 8.82
CA TRP A 9 25.37 23.06 7.68
C TRP A 9 26.17 23.84 6.63
N THR A 10 27.34 23.31 6.30
CA THR A 10 28.24 23.92 5.31
C THR A 10 28.04 23.33 3.89
N LYS A 11 27.27 22.25 3.77
CA LYS A 11 26.93 21.62 2.50
C LYS A 11 25.42 21.56 2.37
N ALA A 12 24.84 22.41 1.55
CA ALA A 12 23.49 22.29 1.05
C ALA A 12 23.56 21.68 -0.35
N SER A 13 22.82 20.60 -0.59
CA SER A 13 22.56 20.10 -1.95
C SER A 13 21.12 20.45 -2.30
N GLU A 14 20.94 21.35 -3.26
CA GLU A 14 19.64 21.58 -3.88
C GLU A 14 19.46 20.54 -4.99
N GLY A 15 18.43 19.73 -4.90
CA GLY A 15 18.05 18.79 -5.92
C GLY A 15 16.60 19.02 -6.34
N LEU A 16 16.37 19.42 -7.59
CA LEU A 16 15.04 19.44 -8.14
C LEU A 16 14.64 18.01 -8.47
N ARG A 17 13.63 17.46 -7.78
CA ARG A 17 12.99 16.19 -8.12
C ARG A 17 11.70 16.51 -8.85
N LEU A 18 11.66 16.23 -10.14
CA LEU A 18 10.43 16.26 -10.90
C LEU A 18 9.69 14.94 -10.66
N TYR A 19 8.45 15.04 -10.23
CA TYR A 19 7.58 13.88 -10.23
C TYR A 19 7.38 13.41 -11.67
N PRO A 20 7.52 12.11 -11.95
CA PRO A 20 7.24 11.62 -13.29
C PRO A 20 5.77 11.88 -13.62
N VAL A 21 5.55 12.56 -14.73
CA VAL A 21 4.21 12.78 -15.27
C VAL A 21 3.89 11.61 -16.18
N ASP A 22 2.75 10.97 -15.94
CA ASP A 22 2.26 9.96 -16.86
C ASP A 22 1.84 10.64 -18.19
N PRO A 23 2.36 10.19 -19.37
CA PRO A 23 1.97 10.75 -20.67
C PRO A 23 0.46 10.67 -20.94
N ALA A 24 -0.24 9.70 -20.33
CA ALA A 24 -1.69 9.57 -20.39
C ALA A 24 -2.45 10.45 -19.39
N GLY A 25 -1.75 11.26 -18.60
CA GLY A 25 -2.37 12.18 -17.62
C GLY A 25 -3.00 11.47 -16.41
N ARG A 26 -2.66 10.19 -16.17
CA ARG A 26 -3.16 9.46 -14.98
C ARG A 26 -2.51 10.01 -13.72
N PRO A 27 -3.22 10.06 -12.58
CA PRO A 27 -2.63 10.50 -11.31
C PRO A 27 -1.54 9.55 -10.87
N VAL A 28 -0.42 10.09 -10.42
CA VAL A 28 0.68 9.34 -9.80
C VAL A 28 0.56 9.49 -8.29
N LEU A 29 0.46 8.38 -7.60
CA LEU A 29 0.30 8.32 -6.15
C LEU A 29 1.65 8.09 -5.47
N GLU A 30 1.78 8.59 -4.26
CA GLU A 30 2.80 8.09 -3.34
C GLU A 30 2.33 6.77 -2.69
N SER A 31 3.29 5.96 -2.23
CA SER A 31 2.99 4.66 -1.61
C SER A 31 2.04 4.75 -0.40
N THR A 32 2.09 5.87 0.34
CA THR A 32 1.18 6.14 1.45
C THR A 32 -0.26 6.42 0.99
N GLY A 33 -0.44 7.02 -0.19
CA GLY A 33 -1.75 7.29 -0.78
C GLY A 33 -2.42 6.06 -1.38
N LEU A 34 -1.66 4.99 -1.63
CA LEU A 34 -2.14 3.79 -2.30
C LEU A 34 -3.29 3.10 -1.55
N LEU A 35 -3.19 2.97 -0.22
CA LEU A 35 -4.24 2.34 0.59
C LEU A 35 -5.56 3.11 0.51
N TYR A 36 -5.50 4.45 0.53
CA TYR A 36 -6.69 5.29 0.39
C TYR A 36 -7.31 5.15 -1.00
N ALA A 37 -6.49 5.13 -2.06
CA ALA A 37 -6.97 4.94 -3.42
C ALA A 37 -7.64 3.58 -3.61
N ILE A 38 -7.05 2.50 -3.07
CA ILE A 38 -7.63 1.16 -3.10
C ILE A 38 -8.94 1.12 -2.30
N ALA A 39 -8.99 1.72 -1.11
CA ALA A 39 -10.18 1.73 -0.28
C ALA A 39 -11.34 2.52 -0.92
N ALA A 40 -11.03 3.57 -1.68
CA ALA A 40 -12.03 4.39 -2.38
C ALA A 40 -12.47 3.82 -3.74
N ALA A 41 -11.77 2.81 -4.26
CA ALA A 41 -12.06 2.24 -5.55
C ALA A 41 -13.32 1.35 -5.52
N ALA A 42 -14.03 1.30 -6.65
CA ALA A 42 -15.17 0.39 -6.86
C ALA A 42 -14.66 -1.03 -7.17
N LEU A 43 -14.18 -1.71 -6.14
CA LEU A 43 -13.68 -3.08 -6.17
C LEU A 43 -14.59 -3.92 -5.28
N ASP A 44 -15.56 -4.62 -5.85
CA ASP A 44 -16.61 -5.29 -5.07
C ASP A 44 -16.71 -6.79 -5.36
N GLN A 45 -16.36 -7.22 -6.57
CA GLN A 45 -16.56 -8.59 -7.01
C GLN A 45 -15.24 -9.30 -7.29
N PRO A 46 -15.12 -10.61 -7.01
CA PRO A 46 -13.95 -11.38 -7.40
C PRO A 46 -13.64 -11.22 -8.90
N GLY A 47 -12.39 -10.88 -9.20
CA GLY A 47 -11.93 -10.59 -10.54
C GLY A 47 -11.96 -9.12 -10.94
N ASP A 48 -12.56 -8.22 -10.15
CA ASP A 48 -12.41 -6.78 -10.34
C ASP A 48 -10.94 -6.40 -10.21
N GLN A 49 -10.50 -5.48 -11.08
CA GLN A 49 -9.11 -5.09 -11.18
C GLN A 49 -8.97 -3.57 -11.22
N LEU A 50 -7.84 -3.09 -10.71
CA LEU A 50 -7.46 -1.69 -10.71
C LEU A 50 -5.97 -1.57 -10.98
N GLU A 51 -5.59 -0.66 -11.87
CA GLU A 51 -4.19 -0.28 -12.08
C GLU A 51 -3.96 1.14 -11.59
N LEU A 52 -2.93 1.31 -10.78
CA LEU A 52 -2.51 2.58 -10.21
C LEU A 52 -1.05 2.85 -10.53
N LEU A 53 -0.72 4.12 -10.76
CA LEU A 53 0.67 4.55 -10.89
C LEU A 53 1.17 5.00 -9.52
N VAL A 54 2.24 4.38 -9.06
CA VAL A 54 2.85 4.68 -7.77
C VAL A 54 4.27 5.18 -7.97
N PHE A 55 4.56 6.36 -7.44
CA PHE A 55 5.92 6.89 -7.40
C PHE A 55 6.71 6.23 -6.29
N ARG A 56 7.87 5.72 -6.65
CA ARG A 56 8.77 5.04 -5.73
C ARG A 56 10.19 5.57 -5.90
N ARG A 57 10.67 6.29 -4.92
CA ARG A 57 12.02 6.87 -4.85
C ARG A 57 12.52 7.58 -6.12
N ARG A 58 12.66 6.88 -7.24
CA ARG A 58 13.20 7.40 -8.51
C ARG A 58 12.36 7.05 -9.73
N ASP A 59 11.48 6.05 -9.59
CA ASP A 59 10.72 5.48 -10.69
C ASP A 59 9.23 5.46 -10.38
N THR A 60 8.43 5.40 -11.43
CA THR A 60 6.99 5.15 -11.34
C THR A 60 6.74 3.70 -11.68
N GLN A 61 6.01 3.01 -10.84
CA GLN A 61 5.63 1.62 -11.02
C GLN A 61 4.13 1.51 -11.19
N ILE A 62 3.67 0.66 -12.10
CA ILE A 62 2.27 0.26 -12.18
C ILE A 62 2.02 -0.76 -11.07
N VAL A 63 1.01 -0.48 -10.25
CA VAL A 63 0.53 -1.41 -9.23
C VAL A 63 -0.80 -1.96 -9.68
N HIS A 64 -0.85 -3.27 -9.82
CA HIS A 64 -2.06 -4.02 -10.15
C HIS A 64 -2.71 -4.55 -8.87
N VAL A 65 -3.99 -4.28 -8.73
CA VAL A 65 -4.83 -4.73 -7.62
C VAL A 65 -5.95 -5.59 -8.18
N GLU A 66 -6.15 -6.76 -7.62
CA GLU A 66 -7.18 -7.71 -8.06
C GLU A 66 -7.98 -8.22 -6.87
N VAL A 67 -9.31 -8.24 -6.99
CA VAL A 67 -10.20 -8.82 -5.97
C VAL A 67 -10.14 -10.34 -6.04
N MET A 68 -9.74 -10.92 -4.92
CA MET A 68 -9.63 -12.37 -4.75
C MET A 68 -10.96 -13.01 -4.32
N ALA A 69 -11.07 -14.32 -4.48
CA ALA A 69 -12.19 -15.08 -3.93
C ALA A 69 -12.37 -14.82 -2.43
N PRO A 70 -13.62 -14.70 -1.93
CA PRO A 70 -13.90 -14.43 -0.54
C PRO A 70 -13.40 -15.57 0.36
N ARG A 71 -12.87 -15.19 1.52
CA ARG A 71 -12.43 -16.13 2.56
C ARG A 71 -12.64 -15.50 3.92
N ALA A 72 -13.36 -16.16 4.80
CA ALA A 72 -13.58 -15.69 6.16
C ALA A 72 -12.25 -15.61 6.94
N ILE A 73 -12.10 -14.55 7.71
CA ILE A 73 -10.99 -14.35 8.66
C ILE A 73 -11.53 -14.01 10.04
N SER A 74 -10.78 -14.38 11.08
CA SER A 74 -11.05 -13.93 12.44
C SER A 74 -10.30 -12.63 12.70
N VAL A 75 -11.01 -11.61 13.15
CA VAL A 75 -10.45 -10.31 13.56
C VAL A 75 -10.63 -10.12 15.06
N ASN A 76 -9.64 -9.46 15.67
CA ASN A 76 -9.63 -9.14 17.09
C ASN A 76 -8.94 -7.78 17.26
N TYR A 77 -9.69 -6.74 17.58
CA TYR A 77 -9.20 -5.38 17.72
C TYR A 77 -10.01 -4.61 18.78
N VAL A 78 -9.49 -3.46 19.19
CA VAL A 78 -10.17 -2.55 20.12
C VAL A 78 -10.78 -1.39 19.36
N GLU A 79 -12.04 -1.11 19.58
CA GLU A 79 -12.68 0.16 19.20
C GLU A 79 -12.57 1.12 20.36
N VAL A 80 -12.07 2.33 20.10
CA VAL A 80 -11.88 3.39 21.08
C VAL A 80 -12.67 4.63 20.65
N TRP A 81 -13.41 5.24 21.57
CA TRP A 81 -14.13 6.52 21.36
C TRP A 81 -13.99 7.41 22.59
N PRO A 82 -14.39 8.70 22.54
CA PRO A 82 -14.21 9.65 23.67
C PRO A 82 -14.91 9.26 24.98
N GLY A 83 -15.66 8.21 25.04
CA GLY A 83 -16.34 7.72 26.27
C GLY A 83 -15.93 6.34 26.71
N GLY A 84 -15.01 5.67 26.01
CA GLY A 84 -14.62 4.31 26.36
C GLY A 84 -13.98 3.51 25.25
N SER A 85 -13.90 2.20 25.47
CA SER A 85 -13.39 1.25 24.48
C SER A 85 -14.09 -0.10 24.60
N VAL A 86 -14.10 -0.87 23.53
CA VAL A 86 -14.65 -2.23 23.52
C VAL A 86 -13.77 -3.16 22.69
N GLN A 87 -13.52 -4.35 23.21
CA GLN A 87 -12.86 -5.42 22.47
C GLN A 87 -13.83 -6.06 21.48
N ARG A 88 -13.45 -6.09 20.20
CA ARG A 88 -14.20 -6.75 19.13
C ARG A 88 -13.51 -8.03 18.70
N ARG A 89 -14.23 -9.13 18.77
CA ARG A 89 -13.80 -10.41 18.23
C ARG A 89 -14.90 -10.99 17.37
N ARG A 90 -14.68 -11.06 16.08
CA ARG A 90 -15.68 -11.56 15.12
C ARG A 90 -15.05 -12.29 13.94
N GLN A 91 -15.82 -13.14 13.29
CA GLN A 91 -15.51 -13.63 11.95
C GLN A 91 -16.15 -12.68 10.92
N VAL A 92 -15.38 -12.33 9.92
CA VAL A 92 -15.82 -11.44 8.82
C VAL A 92 -15.45 -12.05 7.49
N GLN A 93 -16.19 -11.73 6.45
CA GLN A 93 -15.82 -11.95 5.06
C GLN A 93 -15.31 -10.64 4.47
N PRO A 94 -14.01 -10.40 4.51
CA PRO A 94 -13.44 -9.16 4.00
C PRO A 94 -13.39 -9.16 2.47
N LEU A 95 -13.30 -7.97 1.92
CA LEU A 95 -12.81 -7.78 0.56
C LEU A 95 -11.31 -8.10 0.57
N ARG A 96 -10.92 -9.16 -0.13
CA ARG A 96 -9.53 -9.60 -0.23
C ARG A 96 -8.94 -9.16 -1.54
N LEU A 97 -7.77 -8.54 -1.48
CA LEU A 97 -7.09 -7.94 -2.62
C LEU A 97 -5.67 -8.49 -2.73
N ALA A 98 -5.31 -8.95 -3.92
CA ALA A 98 -3.91 -9.19 -4.28
C ALA A 98 -3.33 -7.88 -4.84
N VAL A 99 -2.18 -7.46 -4.32
CA VAL A 99 -1.50 -6.21 -4.73
C VAL A 99 -0.12 -6.56 -5.26
N ARG A 100 0.15 -6.19 -6.51
CA ARG A 100 1.40 -6.54 -7.20
C ARG A 100 1.96 -5.35 -7.95
N GLY A 101 3.26 -5.13 -7.87
CA GLY A 101 3.96 -4.22 -8.76
C GLY A 101 4.22 -4.90 -10.11
N LEU A 102 3.88 -4.23 -11.19
CA LEU A 102 4.20 -4.68 -12.55
C LEU A 102 5.47 -3.99 -13.04
N PRO A 103 6.31 -4.68 -13.82
CA PRO A 103 7.44 -4.05 -14.47
C PRO A 103 6.98 -2.94 -15.41
N VAL A 104 7.59 -1.78 -15.33
CA VAL A 104 7.34 -0.71 -16.32
C VAL A 104 8.14 -1.02 -17.58
N VAL A 105 7.44 -1.18 -18.69
CA VAL A 105 8.05 -1.39 -20.00
C VAL A 105 7.99 -0.07 -20.76
N ASP A 106 9.13 0.45 -21.21
CA ASP A 106 9.16 1.66 -22.03
C ASP A 106 8.64 1.39 -23.47
N PRO A 107 8.34 2.45 -24.26
CA PRO A 107 7.86 2.29 -25.61
C PRO A 107 8.78 1.50 -26.54
N ALA A 108 10.05 1.37 -26.20
CA ALA A 108 11.02 0.55 -26.91
C ALA A 108 11.07 -0.91 -26.47
N GLY A 109 10.15 -1.33 -25.56
CA GLY A 109 10.08 -2.69 -25.04
C GLY A 109 11.12 -3.01 -23.95
N LYS A 110 11.86 -2.00 -23.47
CA LYS A 110 12.84 -2.18 -22.41
C LYS A 110 12.17 -2.09 -21.05
N VAL A 111 12.37 -3.12 -20.23
CA VAL A 111 11.93 -3.10 -18.83
C VAL A 111 12.74 -2.03 -18.08
N ARG A 112 12.06 -1.01 -17.61
CA ARG A 112 12.61 0.00 -16.70
C ARG A 112 12.38 -0.45 -15.27
N GLY A 113 13.43 -0.43 -14.49
CA GLY A 113 13.44 -0.88 -13.10
C GLY A 113 14.39 -2.04 -12.91
N ASP A 114 14.89 -2.19 -11.70
CA ASP A 114 15.72 -3.32 -11.34
C ASP A 114 14.86 -4.59 -11.38
N LYS A 115 15.25 -5.59 -12.14
CA LYS A 115 14.49 -6.85 -12.33
C LYS A 115 14.18 -7.59 -11.02
N ASN A 116 14.78 -7.15 -9.91
CA ASN A 116 14.69 -7.77 -8.58
C ASN A 116 14.02 -6.90 -7.52
N GLU A 117 13.55 -5.69 -7.85
CA GLU A 117 12.83 -4.88 -6.87
C GLU A 117 11.35 -5.22 -6.91
N ASP A 118 10.94 -6.19 -6.08
CA ASP A 118 9.53 -6.43 -5.80
C ASP A 118 8.86 -5.14 -5.28
N PHE A 119 7.61 -4.93 -5.67
CA PHE A 119 6.82 -3.83 -5.13
C PHE A 119 6.73 -3.94 -3.60
N GLU A 120 6.91 -2.82 -2.92
CA GLU A 120 6.89 -2.74 -1.47
C GLU A 120 5.75 -1.85 -0.99
N LEU A 121 4.96 -2.36 -0.06
CA LEU A 121 3.90 -1.64 0.63
C LEU A 121 4.09 -1.78 2.15
N LEU A 122 4.34 -0.67 2.83
CA LEU A 122 4.59 -0.62 4.29
C LEU A 122 5.70 -1.60 4.76
N GLY A 123 6.78 -1.72 3.98
CA GLY A 123 7.89 -2.62 4.29
C GLY A 123 7.65 -4.09 3.94
N LEU A 124 6.53 -4.42 3.32
CA LEU A 124 6.21 -5.76 2.82
C LEU A 124 6.31 -5.82 1.31
N SER A 125 6.85 -6.90 0.78
CA SER A 125 7.05 -7.15 -0.64
C SER A 125 6.50 -8.50 -1.09
N GLY A 126 6.66 -8.82 -2.37
CA GLY A 126 6.27 -10.10 -2.96
C GLY A 126 4.76 -10.25 -3.12
N ASN A 127 4.21 -11.37 -2.67
CA ASN A 127 2.77 -11.63 -2.74
C ASN A 127 2.03 -10.87 -1.63
N ILE A 128 1.74 -9.60 -1.88
CA ILE A 128 1.02 -8.76 -0.92
C ILE A 128 -0.48 -9.06 -1.00
N GLU A 129 -1.07 -9.39 0.13
CA GLU A 129 -2.51 -9.54 0.30
C GLU A 129 -3.01 -8.50 1.30
N LEU A 130 -4.02 -7.72 0.89
CA LEU A 130 -4.73 -6.75 1.71
C LEU A 130 -6.16 -7.25 1.91
N ALA A 131 -6.63 -7.24 3.15
CA ALA A 131 -8.03 -7.52 3.48
C ALA A 131 -8.67 -6.28 4.08
N LEU A 132 -9.74 -5.80 3.45
CA LEU A 132 -10.53 -4.66 3.91
C LEU A 132 -11.87 -5.15 4.45
N ASP A 133 -12.39 -4.49 5.45
CA ASP A 133 -13.80 -4.64 5.82
C ASP A 133 -14.68 -4.29 4.61
N ALA A 134 -15.64 -5.15 4.28
CA ALA A 134 -16.40 -5.00 3.04
C ALA A 134 -17.31 -3.74 3.04
N GLU A 135 -17.75 -3.29 4.21
CA GLU A 135 -18.65 -2.13 4.35
C GLU A 135 -17.86 -0.84 4.56
N THR A 136 -16.96 -0.84 5.54
CA THR A 136 -16.24 0.38 5.97
C THR A 136 -14.95 0.61 5.21
N ARG A 137 -14.47 -0.37 4.45
CA ARG A 137 -13.17 -0.36 3.76
C ARG A 137 -11.97 -0.20 4.70
N THR A 138 -12.18 -0.40 5.99
CA THR A 138 -11.11 -0.36 6.99
C THR A 138 -10.13 -1.52 6.75
N PRO A 139 -8.81 -1.27 6.71
CA PRO A 139 -7.82 -2.33 6.60
C PRO A 139 -7.83 -3.24 7.83
N LEU A 140 -8.09 -4.52 7.63
CA LEU A 140 -8.15 -5.54 8.70
C LEU A 140 -6.86 -6.36 8.77
N LEU A 141 -6.24 -6.59 7.60
CA LEU A 141 -5.05 -7.42 7.48
C LEU A 141 -4.24 -6.98 6.28
N LEU A 142 -2.92 -6.97 6.44
CA LEU A 142 -1.95 -6.82 5.35
C LEU A 142 -0.88 -7.89 5.52
N SER A 143 -0.64 -8.70 4.51
CA SER A 143 0.41 -9.71 4.52
C SER A 143 1.32 -9.62 3.30
N GLY A 144 2.56 -10.04 3.48
CA GLY A 144 3.60 -10.02 2.45
C GLY A 144 4.90 -10.59 3.01
N ASN A 145 5.98 -10.40 2.29
CA ASN A 145 7.31 -10.78 2.74
C ASN A 145 8.06 -9.55 3.28
N ALA A 146 8.55 -9.64 4.50
CA ALA A 146 9.48 -8.64 5.05
C ALA A 146 10.93 -9.12 4.86
N PRO A 147 11.87 -8.23 4.51
CA PRO A 147 13.28 -8.57 4.49
C PRO A 147 13.69 -9.17 5.82
N VAL A 148 14.50 -10.23 5.80
CA VAL A 148 15.02 -10.95 6.99
C VAL A 148 13.98 -11.82 7.72
N PHE A 149 12.70 -11.39 7.81
CA PHE A 149 11.67 -12.10 8.60
C PHE A 149 10.83 -13.08 7.77
N GLY A 150 10.89 -13.01 6.44
CA GLY A 150 10.06 -13.81 5.55
C GLY A 150 8.59 -13.36 5.59
N LYS A 151 7.65 -14.30 5.55
CA LYS A 151 6.21 -13.98 5.51
C LYS A 151 5.74 -13.36 6.81
N VAL A 152 5.22 -12.14 6.74
CA VAL A 152 4.67 -11.36 7.86
C VAL A 152 3.21 -11.05 7.60
N THR A 153 2.42 -10.96 8.66
CA THR A 153 1.02 -10.53 8.62
C THR A 153 0.81 -9.46 9.68
N LEU A 154 0.47 -8.27 9.22
CA LEU A 154 0.01 -7.16 10.06
C LEU A 154 -1.51 -7.30 10.24
N ARG A 155 -2.00 -7.06 11.43
CA ARG A 155 -3.43 -7.12 11.74
C ARG A 155 -3.87 -5.82 12.41
N LEU A 156 -5.10 -5.42 12.13
CA LEU A 156 -5.73 -4.33 12.85
C LEU A 156 -5.73 -4.65 14.34
N SER A 157 -5.20 -3.75 15.16
CA SER A 157 -5.17 -3.85 16.62
C SER A 157 -6.14 -2.89 17.30
N GLU A 158 -6.33 -1.72 16.70
CA GLU A 158 -7.13 -0.65 17.29
C GLU A 158 -7.73 0.25 16.23
N VAL A 159 -8.95 0.74 16.46
CA VAL A 159 -9.67 1.74 15.64
C VAL A 159 -10.16 2.85 16.56
N HIS A 160 -9.81 4.09 16.23
CA HIS A 160 -10.34 5.27 16.89
C HIS A 160 -11.54 5.80 16.13
N LEU A 161 -12.67 5.88 16.84
CA LEU A 161 -13.92 6.43 16.33
C LEU A 161 -14.09 7.86 16.89
N ASN A 162 -14.25 8.81 16.01
CA ASN A 162 -14.48 10.23 16.35
C ASN A 162 -15.96 10.52 16.54
#